data_847fe86bbd41a2f7ab0ceca1634744e0
#
_entry.id   847fe86bbd41a2f7ab0ceca1634744e0
#
_cell.length_a   1.000
_cell.length_b   1.000
_cell.length_c   1.000
_cell.angle_alpha   90.00
_cell.angle_beta   90.00
_cell.angle_gamma   90.00
#
_symmetry.space_group_name_H-M   'P 1'
#
loop_
_entity.id
_entity.type
_entity.pdbx_description
1 polymer ?
#
loop_
_entity_poly.entity_id
_entity_poly.type
_entity_poly.pdbx_seq_one_letter_code
_entity_poly.pdbx_strand_id
1 'polypeptide(L)'
;MKKFFFCINTLSRAGAETALLEFMRRLAEKGYEIDLLVITGIGEMAEELPKGVRLLNREYAPVSILSEEGRRLLKKRIVRAALSRGNLFRQLPSLTANLLGMIRKGRILPDKLLWRLLSQGADETTEVYDCAVAYIEGGATYYVADRVQAKKKAAFFHVDYGKAGYTPKLDRGCYDRFDSIYAVSDEVRDSFLRVYPQHREKTFVFHNLLNREGILRKARCAGGFSDDYSGKRILTIGRLTAQKCLEVSIRAMKLLAEQGVEARWYVLGEGDQRDKLERLIAASQLEERFYLLGAVDNPYPYLQQADLYVHASGFQGKSIAIQEAQILGKAILVSDCNGNREQVVSGADGEICPLSAEAVSAAIRRMLSDEELCRGYGQAAALKMAEDSSGQEALSMFLKRNME
;
A
#
# COMPACT_ATOMS: atom_id res chain seq x y z
N MET A 1 28.11 15.45 -1.97
CA MET A 1 26.81 15.05 -2.58
C MET A 1 25.72 15.33 -1.56
N LYS A 2 24.49 15.68 -2.00
CA LYS A 2 23.34 15.82 -1.09
C LYS A 2 22.83 14.44 -0.69
N LYS A 3 22.43 14.28 0.58
CA LYS A 3 22.14 12.98 1.19
C LYS A 3 20.72 12.92 1.74
N PHE A 4 19.99 11.88 1.35
CA PHE A 4 18.66 11.55 1.86
C PHE A 4 18.71 10.45 2.93
N PHE A 5 17.84 10.57 3.91
CA PHE A 5 17.47 9.49 4.80
C PHE A 5 16.02 9.10 4.53
N PHE A 6 15.74 7.83 4.33
CA PHE A 6 14.40 7.29 4.25
C PHE A 6 14.11 6.37 5.42
N CYS A 7 12.89 6.43 5.91
CA CYS A 7 12.39 5.55 6.95
C CYS A 7 11.04 4.96 6.57
N ILE A 8 10.90 3.65 6.74
CA ILE A 8 9.65 2.92 6.54
C ILE A 8 9.42 1.92 7.68
N ASN A 9 8.18 1.52 7.92
CA ASN A 9 7.84 0.61 9.01
C ASN A 9 8.32 -0.83 8.75
N THR A 10 8.04 -1.33 7.55
CA THR A 10 8.41 -2.66 7.04
C THR A 10 8.87 -2.51 5.59
N LEU A 11 9.55 -3.49 5.05
CA LEU A 11 9.89 -3.51 3.62
C LEU A 11 9.29 -4.77 2.96
N SER A 12 7.99 -4.95 3.18
CA SER A 12 7.21 -6.07 2.66
C SER A 12 6.67 -5.78 1.25
N ARG A 13 6.20 -6.82 0.55
CA ARG A 13 5.58 -6.65 -0.78
C ARG A 13 4.22 -6.00 -0.68
N ALA A 14 4.18 -4.66 -0.71
CA ALA A 14 2.96 -3.87 -0.75
C ALA A 14 3.17 -2.58 -1.55
N GLY A 15 2.07 -1.88 -1.88
CA GLY A 15 2.11 -0.74 -2.78
C GLY A 15 3.00 0.41 -2.31
N ALA A 16 2.97 0.76 -1.03
CA ALA A 16 3.80 1.85 -0.49
C ALA A 16 5.30 1.53 -0.62
N GLU A 17 5.69 0.28 -0.35
CA GLU A 17 7.06 -0.19 -0.47
C GLU A 17 7.53 -0.20 -1.94
N THR A 18 6.70 -0.66 -2.87
CA THR A 18 6.98 -0.61 -4.32
C THR A 18 7.19 0.85 -4.78
N ALA A 19 6.33 1.78 -4.34
CA ALA A 19 6.48 3.19 -4.65
C ALA A 19 7.74 3.81 -4.02
N LEU A 20 8.12 3.38 -2.81
CA LEU A 20 9.37 3.81 -2.17
C LEU A 20 10.58 3.38 -2.99
N LEU A 21 10.65 2.12 -3.44
CA LEU A 21 11.76 1.65 -4.25
C LEU A 21 11.91 2.47 -5.54
N GLU A 22 10.80 2.77 -6.21
CA GLU A 22 10.84 3.62 -7.41
C GLU A 22 11.26 5.05 -7.09
N PHE A 23 10.81 5.62 -5.97
CA PHE A 23 11.21 6.94 -5.54
C PHE A 23 12.73 7.00 -5.26
N MET A 24 13.26 6.05 -4.49
CA MET A 24 14.70 5.96 -4.23
C MET A 24 15.49 5.72 -5.52
N ARG A 25 15.00 4.90 -6.45
CA ARG A 25 15.64 4.68 -7.74
C ARG A 25 15.78 5.98 -8.55
N ARG A 26 14.71 6.77 -8.65
CA ARG A 26 14.73 8.07 -9.34
C ARG A 26 15.67 9.07 -8.69
N LEU A 27 15.81 9.05 -7.37
CA LEU A 27 16.77 9.90 -6.66
C LEU A 27 18.21 9.42 -6.87
N ALA A 28 18.47 8.12 -6.83
CA ALA A 28 19.79 7.55 -7.09
C ALA A 28 20.28 7.85 -8.50
N GLU A 29 19.39 7.77 -9.52
CA GLU A 29 19.68 8.16 -10.90
C GLU A 29 20.04 9.64 -11.06
N LYS A 30 19.58 10.50 -10.16
CA LYS A 30 19.95 11.92 -10.09
C LYS A 30 21.23 12.17 -9.27
N GLY A 31 21.91 11.13 -8.80
CA GLY A 31 23.18 11.21 -8.09
C GLY A 31 23.06 11.54 -6.59
N TYR A 32 21.91 11.36 -5.97
CA TYR A 32 21.76 11.51 -4.51
C TYR A 32 22.25 10.27 -3.77
N GLU A 33 22.89 10.47 -2.61
CA GLU A 33 23.16 9.39 -1.65
C GLU A 33 21.90 9.09 -0.83
N ILE A 34 21.62 7.81 -0.60
CA ILE A 34 20.36 7.39 0.04
C ILE A 34 20.65 6.35 1.12
N ASP A 35 20.23 6.66 2.35
CA ASP A 35 20.18 5.73 3.46
C ASP A 35 18.74 5.34 3.75
N LEU A 36 18.51 4.06 3.98
CA LEU A 36 17.20 3.51 4.33
C LEU A 36 17.27 2.84 5.71
N LEU A 37 16.30 3.17 6.58
CA LEU A 37 16.05 2.45 7.82
C LEU A 37 14.64 1.83 7.79
N VAL A 38 14.55 0.55 8.08
CA VAL A 38 13.29 -0.18 8.27
C VAL A 38 13.05 -0.36 9.78
N ILE A 39 11.99 0.24 10.33
CA ILE A 39 11.72 0.27 11.78
C ILE A 39 11.71 -1.14 12.40
N THR A 40 11.08 -2.09 11.75
CA THR A 40 11.03 -3.48 12.22
C THR A 40 12.28 -4.28 11.87
N GLY A 41 13.07 -3.86 10.89
CA GLY A 41 14.15 -4.64 10.31
C GLY A 41 13.67 -5.94 9.66
N ILE A 42 12.43 -5.94 9.11
CA ILE A 42 11.80 -7.13 8.51
C ILE A 42 11.16 -6.73 7.18
N GLY A 43 11.34 -7.59 6.17
CA GLY A 43 10.68 -7.45 4.86
C GLY A 43 11.43 -8.15 3.74
N GLU A 44 10.73 -8.66 2.77
CA GLU A 44 11.27 -9.49 1.68
C GLU A 44 11.88 -8.68 0.52
N MET A 45 11.71 -7.34 0.47
CA MET A 45 12.13 -6.53 -0.69
C MET A 45 13.54 -5.94 -0.58
N ALA A 46 14.37 -6.37 0.38
CA ALA A 46 15.72 -5.81 0.54
C ALA A 46 16.63 -6.06 -0.68
N GLU A 47 16.46 -7.18 -1.36
CA GLU A 47 17.22 -7.51 -2.57
C GLU A 47 16.80 -6.67 -3.80
N GLU A 48 15.62 -6.05 -3.73
CA GLU A 48 15.11 -5.15 -4.79
C GLU A 48 15.52 -3.69 -4.60
N LEU A 49 16.31 -3.39 -3.55
CA LEU A 49 16.79 -2.02 -3.31
C LEU A 49 17.60 -1.52 -4.50
N PRO A 50 17.37 -0.27 -4.93
CA PRO A 50 18.13 0.32 -6.01
C PRO A 50 19.62 0.39 -5.69
N LYS A 51 20.46 0.25 -6.71
CA LYS A 51 21.93 0.41 -6.55
C LYS A 51 22.25 1.77 -5.92
N GLY A 52 23.12 1.78 -4.90
CA GLY A 52 23.51 2.98 -4.19
C GLY A 52 22.65 3.32 -2.97
N VAL A 53 21.58 2.58 -2.70
CA VAL A 53 20.83 2.70 -1.44
C VAL A 53 21.49 1.86 -0.37
N ARG A 54 21.85 2.49 0.77
CA ARG A 54 22.46 1.84 1.93
C ARG A 54 21.39 1.51 2.98
N LEU A 55 21.18 0.22 3.27
CA LEU A 55 20.31 -0.22 4.37
C LEU A 55 21.08 -0.09 5.70
N LEU A 56 20.50 0.66 6.65
CA LEU A 56 21.16 0.98 7.92
C LEU A 56 20.87 -0.02 9.06
N ASN A 57 19.93 -0.92 8.87
CA ASN A 57 19.59 -1.88 9.91
C ASN A 57 20.78 -2.80 10.23
N ARG A 58 21.18 -2.85 11.51
CA ARG A 58 22.24 -3.76 12.01
C ARG A 58 21.84 -5.22 11.91
N GLU A 59 20.55 -5.49 12.14
CA GLU A 59 19.93 -6.80 11.97
C GLU A 59 18.73 -6.66 11.05
N TYR A 60 18.73 -7.37 9.95
CA TYR A 60 17.63 -7.39 8.98
C TYR A 60 17.22 -8.82 8.67
N ALA A 61 15.92 -9.08 8.55
CA ALA A 61 15.37 -10.38 8.16
C ALA A 61 14.59 -10.26 6.84
N PRO A 62 15.07 -10.89 5.76
CA PRO A 62 14.42 -10.84 4.43
C PRO A 62 13.24 -11.82 4.36
N VAL A 63 12.30 -11.70 5.28
CA VAL A 63 11.11 -12.56 5.37
C VAL A 63 9.85 -11.72 5.40
N SER A 64 8.73 -12.28 4.95
CA SER A 64 7.44 -11.61 5.05
C SER A 64 7.03 -11.44 6.52
N ILE A 65 6.61 -10.24 6.88
CA ILE A 65 6.08 -9.96 8.23
C ILE A 65 4.80 -10.76 8.51
N LEU A 66 4.11 -11.21 7.46
CA LEU A 66 2.89 -12.03 7.56
C LEU A 66 3.18 -13.52 7.74
N SER A 67 4.41 -13.97 7.47
CA SER A 67 4.82 -15.35 7.72
C SER A 67 4.88 -15.66 9.23
N GLU A 68 4.89 -16.93 9.58
CA GLU A 68 5.03 -17.35 10.98
C GLU A 68 6.36 -16.88 11.56
N GLU A 69 7.44 -17.02 10.80
CA GLU A 69 8.78 -16.55 11.17
C GLU A 69 8.79 -15.02 11.36
N GLY A 70 8.24 -14.26 10.40
CA GLY A 70 8.17 -12.80 10.50
C GLY A 70 7.38 -12.33 11.71
N ARG A 71 6.24 -12.96 12.00
CA ARG A 71 5.45 -12.67 13.22
C ARG A 71 6.23 -12.98 14.51
N ARG A 72 7.00 -14.08 14.53
CA ARG A 72 7.86 -14.42 15.67
C ARG A 72 8.98 -13.39 15.85
N LEU A 73 9.62 -12.97 14.77
CA LEU A 73 10.65 -11.93 14.79
C LEU A 73 10.09 -10.59 15.23
N LEU A 74 8.92 -10.19 14.74
CA LEU A 74 8.26 -8.95 15.14
C LEU A 74 7.98 -8.94 16.65
N LYS A 75 7.48 -10.05 17.24
CA LYS A 75 7.30 -10.18 18.69
C LYS A 75 8.62 -9.99 19.44
N LYS A 76 9.72 -10.60 18.98
CA LYS A 76 11.06 -10.41 19.57
C LYS A 76 11.51 -8.94 19.50
N ARG A 77 11.29 -8.26 18.36
CA ARG A 77 11.62 -6.84 18.19
C ARG A 77 10.80 -5.95 19.13
N ILE A 78 9.52 -6.23 19.31
CA ILE A 78 8.65 -5.49 20.26
C ILE A 78 9.17 -5.64 21.69
N VAL A 79 9.49 -6.87 22.12
CA VAL A 79 10.03 -7.12 23.46
C VAL A 79 11.38 -6.41 23.67
N ARG A 80 12.29 -6.52 22.69
CA ARG A 80 13.59 -5.83 22.72
C ARG A 80 13.43 -4.31 22.79
N ALA A 81 12.53 -3.74 21.99
CA ALA A 81 12.23 -2.31 22.01
C ALA A 81 11.63 -1.87 23.36
N ALA A 82 10.76 -2.68 23.96
CA ALA A 82 10.17 -2.41 25.26
C ALA A 82 11.23 -2.37 26.39
N LEU A 83 12.16 -3.31 26.38
CA LEU A 83 13.23 -3.43 27.38
C LEU A 83 14.37 -2.42 27.17
N SER A 84 14.53 -1.91 25.95
CA SER A 84 15.61 -0.98 25.61
C SER A 84 15.47 0.33 26.37
N ARG A 85 16.54 0.72 27.12
CA ARG A 85 16.69 2.03 27.79
C ARG A 85 15.48 2.47 28.65
N GLY A 86 14.72 1.54 29.20
CA GLY A 86 13.52 1.88 29.98
C GLY A 86 12.36 2.43 29.13
N ASN A 87 12.37 2.13 27.84
CA ASN A 87 11.39 2.63 26.86
C ASN A 87 9.94 2.33 27.29
N LEU A 88 9.67 1.10 27.76
CA LEU A 88 8.34 0.72 28.24
C LEU A 88 7.83 1.67 29.34
N PHE A 89 8.66 1.95 30.37
CA PHE A 89 8.28 2.84 31.47
C PHE A 89 7.98 4.26 30.98
N ARG A 90 8.78 4.78 30.04
CA ARG A 90 8.58 6.11 29.45
C ARG A 90 7.30 6.19 28.61
N GLN A 91 6.93 5.10 27.95
CA GLN A 91 5.76 5.06 27.07
C GLN A 91 4.47 4.61 27.79
N LEU A 92 4.58 3.99 28.97
CA LEU A 92 3.45 3.39 29.72
C LEU A 92 2.27 4.35 29.91
N PRO A 93 2.45 5.62 30.36
CA PRO A 93 1.31 6.53 30.54
C PRO A 93 0.55 6.81 29.26
N SER A 94 1.26 6.89 28.14
CA SER A 94 0.65 7.11 26.84
C SER A 94 0.02 5.85 26.27
N LEU A 95 0.66 4.69 26.44
CA LEU A 95 0.09 3.41 26.00
C LEU A 95 -1.25 3.15 26.71
N THR A 96 -1.30 3.35 28.02
CA THR A 96 -2.53 3.18 28.80
C THR A 96 -3.61 4.17 28.41
N ALA A 97 -3.29 5.46 28.25
CA ALA A 97 -4.24 6.49 27.85
C ALA A 97 -4.82 6.24 26.43
N ASN A 98 -3.97 5.80 25.48
CA ASN A 98 -4.41 5.48 24.13
C ASN A 98 -5.23 4.18 24.10
N LEU A 99 -4.83 3.15 24.84
CA LEU A 99 -5.57 1.90 24.97
C LEU A 99 -6.97 2.14 25.53
N LEU A 100 -7.09 2.90 26.62
CA LEU A 100 -8.39 3.27 27.19
C LEU A 100 -9.24 4.05 26.19
N GLY A 101 -8.62 4.96 25.42
CA GLY A 101 -9.31 5.68 24.35
C GLY A 101 -9.84 4.75 23.23
N MET A 102 -9.08 3.73 22.87
CA MET A 102 -9.48 2.71 21.88
C MET A 102 -10.59 1.81 22.41
N ILE A 103 -10.51 1.37 23.67
CA ILE A 103 -11.56 0.58 24.34
C ILE A 103 -12.90 1.36 24.35
N ARG A 104 -12.86 2.65 24.74
CA ARG A 104 -14.07 3.50 24.72
C ARG A 104 -14.70 3.66 23.34
N LYS A 105 -13.90 3.58 22.28
CA LYS A 105 -14.36 3.62 20.87
C LYS A 105 -14.74 2.25 20.30
N GLY A 106 -14.64 1.17 21.10
CA GLY A 106 -14.93 -0.19 20.66
C GLY A 106 -13.98 -0.75 19.59
N ARG A 107 -12.82 -0.10 19.36
CA ARG A 107 -11.86 -0.49 18.31
C ARG A 107 -10.43 -0.46 18.82
N ILE A 108 -9.90 -1.63 19.15
CA ILE A 108 -8.51 -1.79 19.61
C ILE A 108 -7.63 -2.06 18.39
N LEU A 109 -6.58 -1.25 18.22
CA LEU A 109 -5.60 -1.32 17.13
C LEU A 109 -4.18 -1.45 17.76
N PRO A 110 -3.73 -2.67 18.06
CA PRO A 110 -2.47 -2.90 18.77
C PRO A 110 -1.26 -2.36 18.00
N ASP A 111 -1.26 -2.47 16.68
CA ASP A 111 -0.21 -1.95 15.81
C ASP A 111 0.00 -0.45 16.02
N LYS A 112 -1.07 0.35 16.11
CA LYS A 112 -0.97 1.80 16.31
C LYS A 112 -0.35 2.16 17.66
N LEU A 113 -0.60 1.36 18.69
CA LEU A 113 0.01 1.54 20.01
C LEU A 113 1.51 1.24 20.01
N LEU A 114 1.91 0.21 19.27
CA LEU A 114 3.27 -0.32 19.30
C LEU A 114 4.27 0.49 18.45
N TRP A 115 3.82 1.26 17.46
CA TRP A 115 4.72 2.00 16.58
C TRP A 115 5.65 2.96 17.31
N ARG A 116 5.18 3.66 18.35
CA ARG A 116 6.08 4.52 19.15
C ARG A 116 7.11 3.72 19.93
N LEU A 117 6.72 2.57 20.46
CA LEU A 117 7.64 1.70 21.17
C LEU A 117 8.73 1.18 20.21
N LEU A 118 8.33 0.69 19.05
CA LEU A 118 9.23 0.19 18.01
C LEU A 118 10.17 1.29 17.48
N SER A 119 9.65 2.49 17.21
CA SER A 119 10.45 3.61 16.71
C SER A 119 11.54 4.05 17.72
N GLN A 120 11.25 3.99 19.01
CA GLN A 120 12.25 4.30 20.06
C GLN A 120 13.30 3.21 20.23
N GLY A 121 12.98 1.96 19.88
CA GLY A 121 13.90 0.82 19.96
C GLY A 121 14.64 0.52 18.65
N ALA A 122 14.37 1.25 17.57
CA ALA A 122 15.05 1.07 16.30
C ALA A 122 16.53 1.51 16.34
N ASP A 123 17.31 1.00 15.38
CA ASP A 123 18.74 1.38 15.23
C ASP A 123 18.89 2.89 15.07
N GLU A 124 19.97 3.43 15.61
CA GLU A 124 20.24 4.87 15.59
C GLU A 124 21.17 5.24 14.44
N THR A 125 20.93 6.42 13.88
CA THR A 125 21.89 7.10 13.02
C THR A 125 22.40 8.36 13.69
N THR A 126 23.70 8.62 13.58
CA THR A 126 24.35 9.85 14.07
C THR A 126 24.65 10.82 12.93
N GLU A 127 24.36 10.41 11.70
CA GLU A 127 24.60 11.24 10.52
C GLU A 127 23.58 12.38 10.43
N VAL A 128 24.01 13.49 9.81
CA VAL A 128 23.15 14.63 9.49
C VAL A 128 22.81 14.58 8.00
N TYR A 129 21.52 14.63 7.68
CA TYR A 129 21.03 14.52 6.32
C TYR A 129 20.58 15.86 5.76
N ASP A 130 20.62 16.01 4.44
CA ASP A 130 20.02 17.18 3.79
C ASP A 130 18.50 17.11 3.87
N CYS A 131 17.92 15.91 3.64
CA CYS A 131 16.50 15.66 3.82
C CYS A 131 16.24 14.29 4.46
N ALA A 132 15.37 14.25 5.47
CA ALA A 132 14.90 13.01 6.09
C ALA A 132 13.42 12.79 5.76
N VAL A 133 13.10 11.62 5.21
CA VAL A 133 11.78 11.26 4.72
C VAL A 133 11.20 10.13 5.56
N ALA A 134 10.10 10.40 6.26
CA ALA A 134 9.24 9.37 6.84
C ALA A 134 8.24 8.93 5.75
N TYR A 135 8.51 7.78 5.11
CA TYR A 135 7.74 7.41 3.91
C TYR A 135 6.41 6.72 4.20
N ILE A 136 6.07 6.52 5.46
CA ILE A 136 4.77 6.00 5.89
C ILE A 136 4.42 6.54 7.27
N GLU A 137 3.13 6.63 7.56
CA GLU A 137 2.63 7.05 8.86
C GLU A 137 2.99 6.05 9.98
N GLY A 138 3.01 6.53 11.21
CA GLY A 138 3.26 5.74 12.42
C GLY A 138 4.75 5.64 12.78
N GLY A 139 5.33 4.45 12.82
CA GLY A 139 6.68 4.22 13.31
C GLY A 139 7.74 5.06 12.63
N ALA A 140 7.73 5.10 11.31
CA ALA A 140 8.65 5.90 10.50
C ALA A 140 8.49 7.40 10.78
N THR A 141 7.25 7.90 10.85
CA THR A 141 6.96 9.30 11.17
C THR A 141 7.49 9.68 12.56
N TYR A 142 7.24 8.83 13.56
CA TYR A 142 7.73 9.10 14.93
C TYR A 142 9.25 9.05 15.01
N TYR A 143 9.88 8.11 14.30
CA TYR A 143 11.34 8.00 14.29
C TYR A 143 12.00 9.22 13.66
N VAL A 144 11.58 9.63 12.47
CA VAL A 144 12.14 10.79 11.77
C VAL A 144 11.91 12.07 12.56
N ALA A 145 10.71 12.24 13.13
CA ALA A 145 10.41 13.40 13.97
C ALA A 145 11.33 13.50 15.17
N ASP A 146 11.52 12.39 15.91
CA ASP A 146 12.11 12.40 17.25
C ASP A 146 13.62 12.16 17.24
N ARG A 147 14.20 11.48 16.23
CA ARG A 147 15.55 10.90 16.32
C ARG A 147 16.49 11.24 15.16
N VAL A 148 15.98 11.69 14.01
CA VAL A 148 16.84 11.98 12.86
C VAL A 148 17.23 13.44 12.84
N GLN A 149 18.53 13.71 12.61
CA GLN A 149 19.03 15.05 12.35
C GLN A 149 19.05 15.30 10.86
N ALA A 150 18.32 16.32 10.40
CA ALA A 150 18.27 16.71 9.00
C ALA A 150 17.97 18.20 8.86
N LYS A 151 18.42 18.80 7.75
CA LYS A 151 18.12 20.21 7.41
C LYS A 151 16.63 20.39 7.10
N LYS A 152 16.04 19.38 6.43
CA LYS A 152 14.61 19.31 6.10
C LYS A 152 14.04 17.97 6.48
N LYS A 153 12.78 17.95 6.91
CA LYS A 153 12.04 16.72 7.20
C LYS A 153 10.74 16.67 6.42
N ALA A 154 10.47 15.56 5.76
CA ALA A 154 9.27 15.30 4.99
C ALA A 154 8.52 14.07 5.53
N ALA A 155 7.20 14.13 5.65
CA ALA A 155 6.35 13.00 6.04
C ALA A 155 5.40 12.63 4.92
N PHE A 156 5.15 11.33 4.73
CA PHE A 156 4.22 10.78 3.74
C PHE A 156 3.07 10.03 4.40
N PHE A 157 1.89 10.09 3.75
CA PHE A 157 0.68 9.34 4.09
C PHE A 157 0.18 8.54 2.91
N HIS A 158 -0.12 7.27 3.18
CA HIS A 158 -0.61 6.33 2.18
C HIS A 158 -2.06 5.87 2.44
N VAL A 159 -2.67 6.26 3.56
CA VAL A 159 -4.00 5.82 3.98
C VAL A 159 -4.92 6.98 4.32
N ASP A 160 -6.23 6.75 4.28
CA ASP A 160 -7.21 7.65 4.90
C ASP A 160 -6.94 7.73 6.41
N TYR A 161 -6.38 8.85 6.82
CA TYR A 161 -5.88 9.07 8.18
C TYR A 161 -6.96 8.88 9.25
N GLY A 162 -8.15 9.38 8.99
CA GLY A 162 -9.29 9.28 9.92
C GLY A 162 -9.76 7.85 10.11
N LYS A 163 -9.81 7.07 9.02
CA LYS A 163 -10.26 5.67 9.04
C LYS A 163 -9.18 4.69 9.51
N ALA A 164 -7.90 5.03 9.33
CA ALA A 164 -6.78 4.18 9.72
C ALA A 164 -6.56 4.07 11.23
N GLY A 165 -7.21 4.91 12.03
CA GLY A 165 -7.18 4.85 13.49
C GLY A 165 -6.02 5.62 14.14
N TYR A 166 -5.33 6.48 13.40
CA TYR A 166 -4.39 7.44 13.96
C TYR A 166 -5.13 8.57 14.68
N THR A 167 -4.50 9.16 15.67
CA THR A 167 -5.09 10.24 16.47
C THR A 167 -4.02 11.23 16.94
N PRO A 168 -4.38 12.50 17.20
CA PRO A 168 -3.44 13.48 17.75
C PRO A 168 -2.74 13.03 19.05
N LYS A 169 -3.42 12.20 19.88
CA LYS A 169 -2.81 11.62 21.09
C LYS A 169 -1.70 10.63 20.79
N LEU A 170 -1.87 9.79 19.75
CA LEU A 170 -0.81 8.88 19.30
C LEU A 170 0.37 9.65 18.71
N ASP A 171 0.09 10.69 17.95
CA ASP A 171 1.07 11.44 17.19
C ASP A 171 1.88 12.42 18.06
N ARG A 172 1.30 12.93 19.15
CA ARG A 172 1.97 13.82 20.10
C ARG A 172 2.68 15.00 19.43
N GLY A 173 2.05 15.65 18.47
CA GLY A 173 2.61 16.79 17.75
C GLY A 173 3.83 16.47 16.87
N CYS A 174 4.05 15.21 16.48
CA CYS A 174 5.20 14.84 15.65
C CYS A 174 5.21 15.60 14.32
N TYR A 175 4.03 15.90 13.74
CA TYR A 175 3.92 16.60 12.46
C TYR A 175 4.34 18.08 12.50
N ASP A 176 4.43 18.68 13.69
CA ASP A 176 4.97 20.04 13.86
C ASP A 176 6.44 20.13 13.45
N ARG A 177 7.16 18.99 13.55
CA ARG A 177 8.60 18.88 13.27
C ARG A 177 8.94 18.58 11.82
N PHE A 178 7.96 18.50 10.94
CA PHE A 178 8.16 18.31 9.51
C PHE A 178 8.02 19.64 8.77
N ASP A 179 8.92 19.89 7.83
CA ASP A 179 8.87 21.06 6.94
C ASP A 179 7.82 20.91 5.86
N SER A 180 7.60 19.66 5.41
CA SER A 180 6.62 19.32 4.37
C SER A 180 5.94 17.98 4.67
N ILE A 181 4.68 17.87 4.24
CA ILE A 181 3.84 16.70 4.45
C ILE A 181 3.23 16.34 3.10
N TYR A 182 3.28 15.06 2.72
CA TYR A 182 2.82 14.59 1.42
C TYR A 182 1.78 13.50 1.56
N ALA A 183 0.67 13.66 0.87
CA ALA A 183 -0.38 12.66 0.73
C ALA A 183 -0.35 12.08 -0.69
N VAL A 184 -0.65 10.80 -0.85
CA VAL A 184 -0.59 10.13 -2.16
C VAL A 184 -1.77 10.46 -3.08
N SER A 185 -2.79 11.14 -2.55
CA SER A 185 -3.95 11.65 -3.29
C SER A 185 -4.57 12.85 -2.59
N ASP A 186 -5.41 13.60 -3.31
CA ASP A 186 -6.14 14.75 -2.76
C ASP A 186 -7.01 14.36 -1.56
N GLU A 187 -7.63 13.21 -1.63
CA GLU A 187 -8.50 12.70 -0.61
C GLU A 187 -7.76 12.29 0.67
N VAL A 188 -6.60 11.64 0.53
CA VAL A 188 -5.72 11.33 1.68
C VAL A 188 -5.25 12.63 2.33
N ARG A 189 -4.91 13.66 1.53
CA ARG A 189 -4.60 15.01 2.01
C ARG A 189 -5.77 15.60 2.81
N ASP A 190 -6.96 15.59 2.25
CA ASP A 190 -8.13 16.21 2.86
C ASP A 190 -8.56 15.44 4.13
N SER A 191 -8.41 14.12 4.15
CA SER A 191 -8.61 13.30 5.35
C SER A 191 -7.66 13.70 6.49
N PHE A 192 -6.39 13.91 6.16
CA PHE A 192 -5.40 14.38 7.13
C PHE A 192 -5.70 15.81 7.62
N LEU A 193 -6.05 16.73 6.70
CA LEU A 193 -6.36 18.13 7.03
C LEU A 193 -7.65 18.30 7.84
N ARG A 194 -8.57 17.34 7.81
CA ARG A 194 -9.72 17.32 8.76
C ARG A 194 -9.26 17.12 10.21
N VAL A 195 -8.15 16.40 10.41
CA VAL A 195 -7.58 16.14 11.74
C VAL A 195 -6.58 17.24 12.15
N TYR A 196 -5.82 17.73 11.17
CA TYR A 196 -4.73 18.71 11.35
C TYR A 196 -4.84 19.91 10.41
N PRO A 197 -5.89 20.75 10.55
CA PRO A 197 -6.11 21.89 9.66
C PRO A 197 -4.98 22.92 9.70
N GLN A 198 -4.23 22.99 10.81
CA GLN A 198 -3.09 23.89 10.99
C GLN A 198 -1.89 23.57 10.09
N HIS A 199 -1.83 22.38 9.50
CA HIS A 199 -0.73 21.97 8.61
C HIS A 199 -1.03 22.19 7.12
N ARG A 200 -2.12 22.89 6.76
CA ARG A 200 -2.56 23.13 5.36
C ARG A 200 -1.44 23.68 4.47
N GLU A 201 -0.72 24.68 4.95
CA GLU A 201 0.32 25.37 4.18
C GLU A 201 1.52 24.47 3.81
N LYS A 202 1.75 23.41 4.57
CA LYS A 202 2.86 22.48 4.33
C LYS A 202 2.43 21.07 3.89
N THR A 203 1.13 20.90 3.57
CA THR A 203 0.59 19.60 3.11
C THR A 203 0.27 19.65 1.62
N PHE A 204 0.92 18.75 0.87
CA PHE A 204 0.89 18.66 -0.59
C PHE A 204 0.45 17.28 -1.05
N VAL A 205 0.07 17.15 -2.31
CA VAL A 205 -0.12 15.85 -2.96
C VAL A 205 1.17 15.42 -3.64
N PHE A 206 1.52 14.16 -3.47
CA PHE A 206 2.64 13.50 -4.16
C PHE A 206 2.13 12.20 -4.76
N HIS A 207 1.85 12.20 -6.04
CA HIS A 207 1.45 10.99 -6.75
C HIS A 207 2.59 9.98 -6.82
N ASN A 208 2.28 8.71 -6.56
CA ASN A 208 3.26 7.65 -6.57
C ASN A 208 3.98 7.57 -7.92
N LEU A 209 5.30 7.41 -7.85
CA LEU A 209 6.12 7.14 -9.01
C LEU A 209 5.95 5.68 -9.43
N LEU A 210 5.78 5.45 -10.72
CA LEU A 210 5.67 4.12 -11.29
C LEU A 210 6.75 3.90 -12.34
N ASN A 211 7.27 2.68 -12.37
CA ASN A 211 8.19 2.25 -13.42
C ASN A 211 7.41 1.57 -14.55
N ARG A 212 6.76 2.37 -15.40
CA ARG A 212 5.93 1.88 -16.51
C ARG A 212 6.70 0.88 -17.40
N GLU A 213 7.92 1.21 -17.81
CA GLU A 213 8.75 0.33 -18.64
C GLU A 213 9.09 -0.97 -17.92
N GLY A 214 9.42 -0.88 -16.63
CA GLY A 214 9.69 -2.04 -15.78
C GLY A 214 8.47 -2.97 -15.67
N ILE A 215 7.27 -2.41 -15.50
CA ILE A 215 6.00 -3.15 -15.44
C ILE A 215 5.77 -3.87 -16.77
N LEU A 216 5.84 -3.16 -17.89
CA LEU A 216 5.65 -3.73 -19.23
C LEU A 216 6.68 -4.83 -19.55
N ARG A 217 7.93 -4.66 -19.14
CA ARG A 217 8.98 -5.67 -19.30
C ARG A 217 8.71 -6.90 -18.44
N LYS A 218 8.38 -6.72 -17.15
CA LYS A 218 8.09 -7.81 -16.21
C LYS A 218 6.82 -8.59 -16.59
N ALA A 219 5.85 -7.97 -17.23
CA ALA A 219 4.64 -8.62 -17.72
C ALA A 219 4.90 -9.63 -18.86
N ARG A 220 6.01 -9.46 -19.58
CA ARG A 220 6.43 -10.36 -20.66
C ARG A 220 7.32 -11.52 -20.16
N CYS A 221 7.68 -11.53 -18.89
CA CYS A 221 8.46 -12.64 -18.31
C CYS A 221 7.58 -13.89 -18.21
N ALA A 222 8.23 -15.06 -18.18
CA ALA A 222 7.55 -16.32 -17.91
C ALA A 222 6.87 -16.29 -16.54
N GLY A 223 5.71 -16.93 -16.41
CA GLY A 223 4.90 -16.99 -15.21
C GLY A 223 3.42 -16.71 -15.49
N GLY A 224 2.66 -16.42 -14.45
CA GLY A 224 1.21 -16.27 -14.54
C GLY A 224 0.46 -17.52 -14.13
N PHE A 225 -0.74 -17.69 -14.67
CA PHE A 225 -1.57 -18.85 -14.36
C PHE A 225 -0.93 -20.14 -14.93
N SER A 226 -0.94 -21.18 -14.12
CA SER A 226 -0.37 -22.50 -14.47
C SER A 226 -1.46 -23.54 -14.75
N ASP A 227 -2.73 -23.14 -14.66
CA ASP A 227 -3.87 -24.01 -14.99
C ASP A 227 -4.22 -23.95 -16.48
N ASP A 228 -4.80 -25.02 -16.99
CA ASP A 228 -5.28 -25.13 -18.39
C ASP A 228 -6.69 -24.56 -18.59
N TYR A 229 -7.11 -23.64 -17.71
CA TYR A 229 -8.45 -23.07 -17.77
C TYR A 229 -8.64 -22.17 -18.99
N SER A 230 -9.62 -22.48 -19.81
CA SER A 230 -9.96 -21.74 -21.04
C SER A 230 -11.08 -20.70 -20.88
N GLY A 231 -11.74 -20.65 -19.72
CA GLY A 231 -12.78 -19.66 -19.42
C GLY A 231 -12.21 -18.31 -19.01
N LYS A 232 -13.10 -17.39 -18.63
CA LYS A 232 -12.72 -16.01 -18.25
C LYS A 232 -12.00 -15.95 -16.89
N ARG A 233 -10.88 -15.25 -16.85
CA ARG A 233 -10.08 -15.04 -15.64
C ARG A 233 -10.27 -13.65 -15.05
N ILE A 234 -10.79 -13.61 -13.83
CA ILE A 234 -10.93 -12.39 -13.02
C ILE A 234 -9.75 -12.34 -12.06
N LEU A 235 -9.09 -11.20 -11.96
CA LEU A 235 -7.93 -11.03 -11.07
C LEU A 235 -8.16 -9.90 -10.08
N THR A 236 -7.75 -10.13 -8.83
CA THR A 236 -7.59 -9.12 -7.78
C THR A 236 -6.18 -9.20 -7.21
N ILE A 237 -5.52 -8.06 -7.00
CA ILE A 237 -4.21 -7.97 -6.34
C ILE A 237 -4.36 -7.11 -5.10
N GLY A 238 -3.98 -7.63 -3.94
CA GLY A 238 -4.02 -6.87 -2.70
C GLY A 238 -3.95 -7.72 -1.44
N ARG A 239 -3.64 -7.07 -0.31
CA ARG A 239 -3.58 -7.76 0.98
C ARG A 239 -4.95 -8.34 1.38
N LEU A 240 -4.97 -9.53 1.96
CA LEU A 240 -6.18 -10.17 2.47
C LEU A 240 -6.57 -9.55 3.82
N THR A 241 -7.11 -8.33 3.78
CA THR A 241 -7.53 -7.55 4.94
C THR A 241 -9.00 -7.15 4.84
N ALA A 242 -9.64 -6.82 5.96
CA ALA A 242 -11.03 -6.36 5.98
C ALA A 242 -11.27 -5.13 5.07
N GLN A 243 -10.27 -4.28 4.87
CA GLN A 243 -10.33 -3.14 3.97
C GLN A 243 -10.61 -3.52 2.51
N LYS A 244 -10.10 -4.68 2.07
CA LYS A 244 -10.24 -5.17 0.68
C LYS A 244 -11.55 -5.88 0.39
N CYS A 245 -12.40 -6.05 1.40
CA CYS A 245 -13.79 -6.53 1.26
C CYS A 245 -13.94 -7.77 0.36
N LEU A 246 -12.97 -8.71 0.41
CA LEU A 246 -12.97 -9.91 -0.44
C LEU A 246 -14.17 -10.82 -0.19
N GLU A 247 -14.84 -10.70 0.96
CA GLU A 247 -16.11 -11.38 1.21
C GLU A 247 -17.20 -10.95 0.20
N VAL A 248 -17.18 -9.68 -0.25
CA VAL A 248 -18.07 -9.20 -1.31
C VAL A 248 -17.74 -9.87 -2.63
N SER A 249 -16.44 -9.99 -2.95
CA SER A 249 -15.95 -10.67 -4.17
C SER A 249 -16.35 -12.16 -4.19
N ILE A 250 -16.21 -12.87 -3.07
CA ILE A 250 -16.62 -14.30 -2.97
C ILE A 250 -18.12 -14.43 -3.18
N ARG A 251 -18.95 -13.59 -2.53
CA ARG A 251 -20.39 -13.60 -2.72
C ARG A 251 -20.81 -13.23 -4.15
N ALA A 252 -20.12 -12.28 -4.77
CA ALA A 252 -20.34 -11.92 -6.18
C ALA A 252 -20.00 -13.10 -7.11
N MET A 253 -18.91 -13.83 -6.84
CA MET A 253 -18.57 -15.04 -7.61
C MET A 253 -19.63 -16.13 -7.47
N LYS A 254 -20.22 -16.30 -6.28
CA LYS A 254 -21.33 -17.21 -6.07
C LYS A 254 -22.52 -16.86 -6.97
N LEU A 255 -22.92 -15.59 -7.00
CA LEU A 255 -24.00 -15.13 -7.88
C LEU A 255 -23.69 -15.34 -9.36
N LEU A 256 -22.44 -15.14 -9.80
CA LEU A 256 -22.01 -15.42 -11.16
C LEU A 256 -22.09 -16.92 -11.50
N ALA A 257 -21.68 -17.79 -10.57
CA ALA A 257 -21.78 -19.24 -10.74
C ALA A 257 -23.24 -19.71 -10.83
N GLU A 258 -24.12 -19.19 -9.99
CA GLU A 258 -25.57 -19.46 -10.03
C GLU A 258 -26.23 -18.98 -11.34
N GLN A 259 -25.66 -17.97 -11.99
CA GLN A 259 -26.09 -17.45 -13.29
C GLN A 259 -25.44 -18.16 -14.50
N GLY A 260 -24.64 -19.21 -14.26
CA GLY A 260 -23.97 -20.00 -15.29
C GLY A 260 -22.81 -19.27 -15.98
N VAL A 261 -22.24 -18.23 -15.37
CA VAL A 261 -21.06 -17.53 -15.92
C VAL A 261 -19.84 -18.41 -15.74
N GLU A 262 -19.17 -18.78 -16.86
CA GLU A 262 -17.93 -19.56 -16.86
C GLU A 262 -16.73 -18.62 -16.61
N ALA A 263 -16.41 -18.45 -15.33
CA ALA A 263 -15.28 -17.63 -14.89
C ALA A 263 -14.61 -18.24 -13.66
N ARG A 264 -13.31 -17.91 -13.48
CA ARG A 264 -12.54 -18.16 -12.28
C ARG A 264 -11.99 -16.84 -11.73
N TRP A 265 -12.03 -16.69 -10.41
CA TRP A 265 -11.49 -15.51 -9.74
C TRP A 265 -10.23 -15.86 -8.97
N TYR A 266 -9.15 -15.18 -9.27
CA TYR A 266 -7.86 -15.36 -8.65
C TYR A 266 -7.48 -14.13 -7.83
N VAL A 267 -6.95 -14.36 -6.62
CA VAL A 267 -6.50 -13.30 -5.72
C VAL A 267 -5.02 -13.49 -5.42
N LEU A 268 -4.21 -12.49 -5.77
CA LEU A 268 -2.79 -12.43 -5.40
C LEU A 268 -2.62 -11.57 -4.15
N GLY A 269 -2.09 -12.16 -3.09
CA GLY A 269 -1.79 -11.47 -1.84
C GLY A 269 -1.97 -12.34 -0.61
N GLU A 270 -1.49 -11.83 0.52
CA GLU A 270 -1.58 -12.45 1.84
C GLU A 270 -2.20 -11.49 2.85
N GLY A 271 -2.67 -12.02 3.97
CA GLY A 271 -3.21 -11.20 5.05
C GLY A 271 -3.91 -11.97 6.15
N ASP A 272 -4.33 -11.25 7.16
CA ASP A 272 -4.96 -11.76 8.38
C ASP A 272 -6.37 -12.35 8.18
N GLN A 273 -6.98 -12.10 7.02
CA GLN A 273 -8.31 -12.63 6.71
C GLN A 273 -8.28 -13.99 5.96
N ARG A 274 -7.09 -14.54 5.63
CA ARG A 274 -6.98 -15.78 4.81
C ARG A 274 -7.87 -16.89 5.30
N ASP A 275 -7.74 -17.33 6.56
CA ASP A 275 -8.48 -18.45 7.12
C ASP A 275 -10.01 -18.22 7.09
N LYS A 276 -10.43 -16.96 7.27
CA LYS A 276 -11.85 -16.59 7.19
C LYS A 276 -12.37 -16.66 5.76
N LEU A 277 -11.57 -16.20 4.79
CA LEU A 277 -11.93 -16.22 3.38
C LEU A 277 -11.96 -17.65 2.83
N GLU A 278 -11.02 -18.50 3.20
CA GLU A 278 -11.02 -19.95 2.83
C GLU A 278 -12.27 -20.65 3.34
N ARG A 279 -12.67 -20.41 4.60
CA ARG A 279 -13.92 -20.94 5.14
C ARG A 279 -15.14 -20.43 4.38
N LEU A 280 -15.14 -19.17 3.96
CA LEU A 280 -16.26 -18.60 3.19
C LEU A 280 -16.32 -19.18 1.78
N ILE A 281 -15.18 -19.40 1.12
CA ILE A 281 -15.08 -20.06 -0.19
C ILE A 281 -15.70 -21.46 -0.10
N ALA A 282 -15.27 -22.28 0.87
CA ALA A 282 -15.79 -23.64 1.08
C ALA A 282 -17.31 -23.63 1.40
N ALA A 283 -17.76 -22.76 2.30
CA ALA A 283 -19.18 -22.62 2.62
C ALA A 283 -20.03 -22.15 1.43
N SER A 284 -19.41 -21.52 0.43
CA SER A 284 -20.06 -21.07 -0.80
C SER A 284 -19.92 -22.07 -1.95
N GLN A 285 -19.23 -23.20 -1.78
CA GLN A 285 -18.95 -24.22 -2.80
C GLN A 285 -18.21 -23.64 -4.02
N LEU A 286 -17.17 -22.84 -3.75
CA LEU A 286 -16.41 -22.10 -4.79
C LEU A 286 -14.94 -22.53 -4.87
N GLU A 287 -14.55 -23.68 -4.32
CA GLU A 287 -13.17 -24.15 -4.27
C GLU A 287 -12.52 -24.28 -5.66
N GLU A 288 -13.34 -24.56 -6.69
CA GLU A 288 -12.86 -24.65 -8.07
C GLU A 288 -13.07 -23.38 -8.91
N ARG A 289 -13.55 -22.29 -8.27
CA ARG A 289 -13.88 -21.03 -8.94
C ARG A 289 -13.25 -19.79 -8.31
N PHE A 290 -12.81 -19.85 -7.04
CA PHE A 290 -12.22 -18.72 -6.33
C PHE A 290 -10.94 -19.13 -5.61
N TYR A 291 -9.80 -18.61 -6.06
CA TYR A 291 -8.47 -19.05 -5.65
C TYR A 291 -7.70 -17.96 -4.91
N LEU A 292 -7.20 -18.24 -3.71
CA LEU A 292 -6.26 -17.40 -2.97
C LEU A 292 -4.83 -17.91 -3.24
N LEU A 293 -4.17 -17.35 -4.23
CA LEU A 293 -2.87 -17.84 -4.72
C LEU A 293 -1.67 -17.45 -3.83
N GLY A 294 -1.90 -16.58 -2.83
CA GLY A 294 -0.80 -16.07 -2.01
C GLY A 294 -0.08 -14.87 -2.63
N ALA A 295 0.97 -14.43 -1.96
CA ALA A 295 1.83 -13.37 -2.48
C ALA A 295 2.76 -13.95 -3.57
N VAL A 296 2.92 -13.21 -4.66
CA VAL A 296 3.79 -13.59 -5.78
C VAL A 296 4.84 -12.51 -6.03
N ASP A 297 6.01 -12.92 -6.51
CA ASP A 297 7.12 -12.00 -6.78
C ASP A 297 6.86 -11.10 -7.98
N ASN A 298 6.24 -11.64 -9.01
CA ASN A 298 5.89 -10.91 -10.22
C ASN A 298 4.40 -11.09 -10.56
N PRO A 299 3.53 -10.13 -10.20
CA PRO A 299 2.10 -10.21 -10.48
C PRO A 299 1.73 -9.86 -11.92
N TYR A 300 2.65 -9.27 -12.68
CA TYR A 300 2.32 -8.69 -13.99
C TYR A 300 1.99 -9.72 -15.08
N PRO A 301 2.59 -10.93 -15.16
CA PRO A 301 2.11 -11.97 -16.07
C PRO A 301 0.66 -12.40 -15.79
N TYR A 302 0.24 -12.46 -14.51
CA TYR A 302 -1.15 -12.72 -14.14
C TYR A 302 -2.08 -11.62 -14.63
N LEU A 303 -1.69 -10.34 -14.41
CA LEU A 303 -2.42 -9.19 -14.95
C LEU A 303 -2.53 -9.27 -16.47
N GLN A 304 -1.43 -9.58 -17.16
CA GLN A 304 -1.41 -9.68 -18.63
C GLN A 304 -2.38 -10.75 -19.14
N GLN A 305 -2.52 -11.88 -18.45
CA GLN A 305 -3.34 -13.02 -18.82
C GLN A 305 -4.79 -12.91 -18.32
N ALA A 306 -5.11 -12.01 -17.40
CA ALA A 306 -6.46 -11.82 -16.90
C ALA A 306 -7.35 -11.11 -17.93
N ASP A 307 -8.62 -11.50 -18.00
CA ASP A 307 -9.65 -10.82 -18.81
C ASP A 307 -10.16 -9.55 -18.13
N LEU A 308 -10.28 -9.59 -16.79
CA LEU A 308 -10.83 -8.49 -16.00
C LEU A 308 -10.06 -8.33 -14.70
N TYR A 309 -9.66 -7.10 -14.38
CA TYR A 309 -9.14 -6.74 -13.07
C TYR A 309 -10.24 -6.16 -12.18
N VAL A 310 -10.47 -6.74 -11.03
CA VAL A 310 -11.51 -6.28 -10.07
C VAL A 310 -10.87 -5.83 -8.78
N HIS A 311 -11.25 -4.64 -8.30
CA HIS A 311 -10.73 -4.07 -7.07
C HIS A 311 -11.85 -3.57 -6.16
N ALA A 312 -12.43 -4.49 -5.38
CA ALA A 312 -13.47 -4.19 -4.39
C ALA A 312 -12.83 -3.77 -3.07
N SER A 313 -12.92 -2.51 -2.69
CA SER A 313 -12.37 -1.98 -1.43
C SER A 313 -13.36 -1.04 -0.76
N GLY A 314 -13.46 -1.10 0.57
CA GLY A 314 -14.33 -0.20 1.33
C GLY A 314 -13.79 1.22 1.45
N PHE A 315 -12.47 1.36 1.49
CA PHE A 315 -11.75 2.64 1.49
C PHE A 315 -10.28 2.42 1.12
N GLN A 316 -9.67 3.36 0.46
CA GLN A 316 -8.22 3.34 0.18
C GLN A 316 -7.73 4.73 -0.24
N GLY A 317 -6.40 4.91 -0.28
CA GLY A 317 -5.75 5.97 -1.03
C GLY A 317 -5.61 5.59 -2.52
N LYS A 318 -4.68 6.18 -3.23
CA LYS A 318 -4.39 5.85 -4.63
C LYS A 318 -3.75 4.46 -4.74
N SER A 319 -4.46 3.50 -5.33
CA SER A 319 -4.01 2.10 -5.43
C SER A 319 -2.99 1.92 -6.54
N ILE A 320 -1.80 1.44 -6.21
CA ILE A 320 -0.78 1.10 -7.20
C ILE A 320 -1.23 -0.07 -8.08
N ALA A 321 -1.92 -1.07 -7.52
CA ALA A 321 -2.39 -2.22 -8.29
C ALA A 321 -3.42 -1.83 -9.37
N ILE A 322 -4.25 -0.81 -9.14
CA ILE A 322 -5.12 -0.24 -10.18
C ILE A 322 -4.28 0.41 -11.28
N GLN A 323 -3.27 1.23 -10.91
CA GLN A 323 -2.40 1.88 -11.89
C GLN A 323 -1.58 0.86 -12.70
N GLU A 324 -1.13 -0.23 -12.07
CA GLU A 324 -0.44 -1.34 -12.75
C GLU A 324 -1.36 -2.02 -13.77
N ALA A 325 -2.64 -2.27 -13.41
CA ALA A 325 -3.63 -2.81 -14.32
C ALA A 325 -3.94 -1.85 -15.48
N GLN A 326 -4.01 -0.53 -15.21
CA GLN A 326 -4.16 0.50 -16.23
C GLN A 326 -2.96 0.53 -17.20
N ILE A 327 -1.73 0.49 -16.69
CA ILE A 327 -0.50 0.43 -17.53
C ILE A 327 -0.52 -0.77 -18.47
N LEU A 328 -1.03 -1.92 -18.00
CA LEU A 328 -1.11 -3.15 -18.78
C LEU A 328 -2.37 -3.23 -19.66
N GLY A 329 -3.16 -2.16 -19.74
CA GLY A 329 -4.33 -2.07 -20.60
C GLY A 329 -5.45 -3.05 -20.22
N LYS A 330 -5.63 -3.32 -18.93
CA LYS A 330 -6.70 -4.20 -18.46
C LYS A 330 -8.03 -3.48 -18.36
N ALA A 331 -9.11 -4.16 -18.67
CA ALA A 331 -10.44 -3.76 -18.26
C ALA A 331 -10.51 -3.77 -16.73
N ILE A 332 -11.04 -2.70 -16.14
CA ILE A 332 -10.99 -2.49 -14.68
C ILE A 332 -12.41 -2.26 -14.15
N LEU A 333 -12.78 -3.03 -13.13
CA LEU A 333 -13.95 -2.80 -12.31
C LEU A 333 -13.51 -2.47 -10.90
N VAL A 334 -14.01 -1.35 -10.35
CA VAL A 334 -13.71 -0.95 -8.97
C VAL A 334 -14.99 -0.66 -8.18
N SER A 335 -14.91 -0.85 -6.87
CA SER A 335 -15.98 -0.40 -5.97
C SER A 335 -16.01 1.11 -5.86
N ASP A 336 -17.19 1.64 -5.56
CA ASP A 336 -17.43 3.06 -5.34
C ASP A 336 -16.87 3.52 -3.99
N CYS A 337 -15.60 3.83 -3.97
CA CYS A 337 -14.91 4.49 -2.86
C CYS A 337 -13.98 5.57 -3.40
N ASN A 338 -13.64 6.46 -2.54
CA ASN A 338 -13.01 7.72 -2.93
C ASN A 338 -11.70 7.51 -3.73
N GLY A 339 -10.70 6.79 -3.20
CA GLY A 339 -9.45 6.54 -3.92
C GLY A 339 -9.61 5.81 -5.26
N ASN A 340 -10.72 5.10 -5.47
CA ASN A 340 -11.04 4.49 -6.77
C ASN A 340 -11.58 5.53 -7.77
N ARG A 341 -12.44 6.46 -7.30
CA ARG A 341 -12.97 7.55 -8.14
C ARG A 341 -11.89 8.48 -8.67
N GLU A 342 -10.78 8.65 -7.96
CA GLU A 342 -9.64 9.44 -8.44
C GLU A 342 -8.87 8.72 -9.56
N GLN A 343 -9.02 7.41 -9.70
CA GLN A 343 -8.22 6.61 -10.63
C GLN A 343 -8.99 6.14 -11.86
N VAL A 344 -10.28 5.86 -11.71
CA VAL A 344 -11.14 5.31 -12.76
C VAL A 344 -12.28 6.27 -13.08
N VAL A 345 -12.46 6.56 -14.34
CA VAL A 345 -13.61 7.31 -14.88
C VAL A 345 -14.61 6.30 -15.44
N SER A 346 -15.73 6.12 -14.72
CA SER A 346 -16.75 5.13 -15.09
C SER A 346 -17.29 5.37 -16.48
N GLY A 347 -17.30 4.34 -17.32
CA GLY A 347 -17.74 4.41 -18.71
C GLY A 347 -16.68 4.91 -19.70
N ALA A 348 -15.48 5.30 -19.23
CA ALA A 348 -14.38 5.77 -20.07
C ALA A 348 -13.15 4.85 -20.04
N ASP A 349 -12.56 4.64 -18.86
CA ASP A 349 -11.35 3.83 -18.70
C ASP A 349 -11.54 2.66 -17.69
N GLY A 350 -12.79 2.33 -17.38
CA GLY A 350 -13.22 1.25 -16.52
C GLY A 350 -14.62 1.47 -15.99
N GLU A 351 -15.02 0.70 -14.98
CA GLU A 351 -16.32 0.84 -14.34
C GLU A 351 -16.21 1.00 -12.82
N ILE A 352 -17.15 1.77 -12.27
CA ILE A 352 -17.34 1.95 -10.83
C ILE A 352 -18.72 1.42 -10.46
N CYS A 353 -18.80 0.53 -9.47
CA CYS A 353 -20.07 -0.01 -8.96
C CYS A 353 -20.17 0.09 -7.44
N PRO A 354 -21.39 0.09 -6.88
CA PRO A 354 -21.59 -0.05 -5.44
C PRO A 354 -20.88 -1.26 -4.87
N LEU A 355 -20.38 -1.17 -3.64
CA LEU A 355 -19.71 -2.28 -2.93
C LEU A 355 -20.75 -3.25 -2.37
N SER A 356 -21.42 -3.98 -3.25
CA SER A 356 -22.31 -5.10 -2.91
C SER A 356 -22.07 -6.27 -3.86
N ALA A 357 -22.39 -7.48 -3.41
CA ALA A 357 -22.19 -8.68 -4.22
C ALA A 357 -23.03 -8.64 -5.50
N GLU A 358 -24.24 -8.13 -5.44
CA GLU A 358 -25.18 -7.99 -6.54
C GLU A 358 -24.65 -6.99 -7.60
N ALA A 359 -24.21 -5.81 -7.15
CA ALA A 359 -23.70 -4.80 -8.07
C ALA A 359 -22.39 -5.25 -8.74
N VAL A 360 -21.46 -5.84 -7.96
CA VAL A 360 -20.19 -6.38 -8.48
C VAL A 360 -20.44 -7.51 -9.47
N SER A 361 -21.32 -8.49 -9.15
CA SER A 361 -21.62 -9.59 -10.08
C SER A 361 -22.30 -9.11 -11.35
N ALA A 362 -23.26 -8.18 -11.26
CA ALA A 362 -23.92 -7.61 -12.42
C ALA A 362 -22.95 -6.86 -13.35
N ALA A 363 -22.04 -6.06 -12.80
CA ALA A 363 -21.01 -5.36 -13.56
C ALA A 363 -20.03 -6.35 -14.21
N ILE A 364 -19.53 -7.35 -13.49
CA ILE A 364 -18.65 -8.39 -14.04
C ILE A 364 -19.33 -9.12 -15.20
N ARG A 365 -20.57 -9.56 -15.01
CA ARG A 365 -21.31 -10.27 -16.08
C ARG A 365 -21.43 -9.42 -17.33
N ARG A 366 -21.79 -8.13 -17.23
CA ARG A 366 -21.88 -7.21 -18.35
C ARG A 366 -20.53 -7.06 -19.05
N MET A 367 -19.46 -6.80 -18.29
CA MET A 367 -18.13 -6.60 -18.86
C MET A 367 -17.60 -7.87 -19.53
N LEU A 368 -17.74 -9.05 -18.92
CA LEU A 368 -17.26 -10.29 -19.50
C LEU A 368 -18.07 -10.74 -20.75
N SER A 369 -19.31 -10.26 -20.92
CA SER A 369 -20.11 -10.52 -22.11
C SER A 369 -19.84 -9.56 -23.27
N ASP A 370 -19.07 -8.49 -23.05
CA ASP A 370 -18.75 -7.47 -24.06
C ASP A 370 -17.22 -7.25 -24.15
N GLU A 371 -16.59 -8.02 -25.04
CA GLU A 371 -15.13 -7.95 -25.23
C GLU A 371 -14.67 -6.63 -25.86
N GLU A 372 -15.52 -5.97 -26.67
CA GLU A 372 -15.20 -4.66 -27.25
C GLU A 372 -15.17 -3.59 -26.19
N LEU A 373 -16.15 -3.58 -25.28
CA LEU A 373 -16.20 -2.70 -24.13
C LEU A 373 -14.93 -2.88 -23.26
N CYS A 374 -14.59 -4.11 -22.90
CA CYS A 374 -13.40 -4.40 -22.11
C CYS A 374 -12.11 -3.93 -22.80
N ARG A 375 -11.99 -4.17 -24.09
CA ARG A 375 -10.84 -3.72 -24.89
C ARG A 375 -10.75 -2.21 -24.94
N GLY A 376 -11.89 -1.52 -25.16
CA GLY A 376 -11.97 -0.07 -25.17
C GLY A 376 -11.53 0.55 -23.83
N TYR A 377 -12.02 0.03 -22.72
CA TYR A 377 -11.61 0.48 -21.38
C TYR A 377 -10.10 0.27 -21.14
N GLY A 378 -9.58 -0.90 -21.49
CA GLY A 378 -8.16 -1.19 -21.34
C GLY A 378 -7.28 -0.26 -22.16
N GLN A 379 -7.65 0.03 -23.41
CA GLN A 379 -6.91 0.96 -24.28
C GLN A 379 -6.93 2.39 -23.71
N ALA A 380 -8.09 2.87 -23.28
CA ALA A 380 -8.23 4.21 -22.67
C ALA A 380 -7.41 4.32 -21.37
N ALA A 381 -7.44 3.30 -20.52
CA ALA A 381 -6.64 3.25 -19.30
C ALA A 381 -5.14 3.28 -19.60
N ALA A 382 -4.67 2.49 -20.57
CA ALA A 382 -3.24 2.47 -20.95
C ALA A 382 -2.78 3.80 -21.55
N LEU A 383 -3.61 4.46 -22.38
CA LEU A 383 -3.32 5.78 -22.93
C LEU A 383 -3.21 6.83 -21.83
N LYS A 384 -4.18 6.89 -20.92
CA LYS A 384 -4.16 7.76 -19.75
C LYS A 384 -2.86 7.62 -18.96
N MET A 385 -2.42 6.38 -18.68
CA MET A 385 -1.17 6.13 -17.96
C MET A 385 0.10 6.40 -18.79
N ALA A 386 0.02 6.42 -20.11
CA ALA A 386 1.13 6.80 -20.97
C ALA A 386 1.37 8.32 -20.96
N GLU A 387 0.31 9.10 -20.81
CA GLU A 387 0.33 10.57 -20.78
C GLU A 387 0.49 11.13 -19.37
N ASP A 388 0.38 10.30 -18.31
CA ASP A 388 0.43 10.75 -16.91
C ASP A 388 1.85 11.19 -16.51
N SER A 389 2.06 12.50 -16.39
CA SER A 389 3.29 13.13 -15.88
C SER A 389 3.24 13.43 -14.39
N SER A 390 2.12 13.16 -13.70
CA SER A 390 1.86 13.61 -12.34
C SER A 390 2.92 13.16 -11.32
N GLY A 391 3.46 11.95 -11.47
CA GLY A 391 4.55 11.47 -10.63
C GLY A 391 5.87 12.23 -10.85
N GLN A 392 6.20 12.57 -12.10
CA GLN A 392 7.40 13.34 -12.42
C GLN A 392 7.33 14.78 -11.92
N GLU A 393 6.15 15.39 -12.03
CA GLU A 393 5.88 16.74 -11.50
C GLU A 393 5.96 16.74 -9.97
N ALA A 394 5.38 15.71 -9.31
CA ALA A 394 5.47 15.54 -7.87
C ALA A 394 6.92 15.41 -7.39
N LEU A 395 7.76 14.63 -8.09
CA LEU A 395 9.18 14.51 -7.79
C LEU A 395 9.92 15.86 -7.93
N SER A 396 9.64 16.60 -8.99
CA SER A 396 10.26 17.92 -9.22
C SER A 396 9.88 18.91 -8.12
N MET A 397 8.61 18.97 -7.74
CA MET A 397 8.14 19.81 -6.63
C MET A 397 8.73 19.39 -5.29
N PHE A 398 8.84 18.07 -5.02
CA PHE A 398 9.46 17.55 -3.82
C PHE A 398 10.91 18.00 -3.69
N LEU A 399 11.70 17.84 -4.75
CA LEU A 399 13.10 18.23 -4.78
C LEU A 399 13.29 19.74 -4.57
N LYS A 400 12.49 20.55 -5.26
CA LYS A 400 12.52 22.02 -5.09
C LYS A 400 12.26 22.45 -3.65
N ARG A 401 11.28 21.84 -2.97
CA ARG A 401 10.90 22.20 -1.59
C ARG A 401 11.87 21.70 -0.52
N ASN A 402 12.50 20.56 -0.74
CA ASN A 402 13.25 19.88 0.32
C ASN A 402 14.77 19.87 0.08
N MET A 403 15.23 20.31 -1.11
CA MET A 403 16.65 20.27 -1.47
C MET A 403 17.19 21.63 -1.94
N GLU A 404 16.34 22.58 -2.28
CA GLU A 404 16.69 24.00 -2.48
C GLU A 404 16.44 24.80 -1.21
#